data_c48de5ce7803cab8039b46c674993e92
#
_entry.id   c48de5ce7803cab8039b46c674993e92
#
_cell.length_a   1.000
_cell.length_b   1.000
_cell.length_c   1.000
_cell.angle_alpha   90.00
_cell.angle_beta   90.00
_cell.angle_gamma   90.00
#
_symmetry.space_group_name_H-M   'P 1'
#
loop_
_entity.id
_entity.type
_entity.pdbx_description
1 polymer ?
#
loop_
_entity_poly.entity_id
_entity_poly.type
_entity_poly.pdbx_seq_one_letter_code
_entity_poly.pdbx_strand_id
1 'polypeptide(L)'
;GRQFRDDMRELVQDLQTAIPNAFESEQYYTRQQEVRDSLKDKTQSAFNSFEEEAKQHDVVFLASTTDRHGEEELTFAPTKKGQKLSAEEYEKLSAKEKKHYEEVIAVLEERLNKLIRQRNQWQKEAREKITEINREVGMFASAHLIDEVKVKYKEIKAITNYLMDIQEDVINGLYEFREQEHTEIPEETGEDYYGFQHYEINLIVDNKLNSGAPIVHEDNPMYQNLLGRVEYISQMGTQVTDYRFIKPGALHKANGGYLIIDAHKLLTQPYSWEALKRVLVAKEINIQSLGDASGLINTVSLEPEPIPLDIKIVLVGSRALYYLLEEDDSEFSELFKVEVDFSESTDCTKESLNQYAQVIATLIRKNNLSAFNQDAVKCVIEYGMRQVEDTTQLSTHMHSTVDLLIESDYWAKKNNNSKSVVTRADVQLAIDKQIYRADRSRDRIYDEIKKGTVLVDVSGAKVATVNGLFVIETGRIEFAQPARITANVRIGDGDIIDIEREVDLGGSLHSKGVLILSSYLGAHYAT
;
A
#
# COMPACT_ATOMS: atom_id res chain seq x y z
N GLY A 1 -8.39 2.39 -18.38
CA GLY A 1 -7.86 3.17 -17.26
C GLY A 1 -7.08 4.39 -17.74
N ARG A 2 -5.93 4.20 -18.40
CA ARG A 2 -5.05 5.31 -18.79
C ARG A 2 -5.75 6.34 -19.69
N GLN A 3 -6.44 5.88 -20.72
CA GLN A 3 -7.15 6.78 -21.62
C GLN A 3 -8.22 7.61 -20.90
N PHE A 4 -8.98 6.99 -20.00
CA PHE A 4 -9.99 7.69 -19.21
C PHE A 4 -9.35 8.72 -18.26
N ARG A 5 -8.23 8.38 -17.61
CA ARG A 5 -7.49 9.34 -16.80
C ARG A 5 -7.03 10.55 -17.63
N ASP A 6 -6.49 10.29 -18.82
CA ASP A 6 -5.97 11.35 -19.69
C ASP A 6 -7.11 12.23 -20.23
N ASP A 7 -8.26 11.64 -20.64
CA ASP A 7 -9.47 12.35 -21.04
C ASP A 7 -10.07 13.18 -19.88
N MET A 8 -10.05 12.65 -18.65
CA MET A 8 -10.51 13.40 -17.46
C MET A 8 -9.60 14.57 -17.11
N ARG A 9 -8.29 14.43 -17.29
CA ARG A 9 -7.36 15.55 -17.10
C ARG A 9 -7.59 16.65 -18.11
N GLU A 10 -7.85 16.31 -19.38
CA GLU A 10 -8.23 17.26 -20.42
C GLU A 10 -9.55 17.95 -20.06
N LEU A 11 -10.58 17.19 -19.65
CA LEU A 11 -11.86 17.73 -19.18
C LEU A 11 -11.68 18.74 -18.03
N VAL A 12 -10.86 18.41 -17.03
CA VAL A 12 -10.59 19.31 -15.90
C VAL A 12 -9.95 20.62 -16.37
N GLN A 13 -8.98 20.57 -17.27
CA GLN A 13 -8.34 21.77 -17.84
C GLN A 13 -9.33 22.62 -18.66
N ASP A 14 -10.18 21.96 -19.43
CA ASP A 14 -11.20 22.64 -20.22
C ASP A 14 -12.26 23.31 -19.33
N LEU A 15 -12.70 22.64 -18.26
CA LEU A 15 -13.63 23.23 -17.27
C LEU A 15 -13.01 24.43 -16.54
N GLN A 16 -11.73 24.35 -16.16
CA GLN A 16 -10.99 25.45 -15.54
C GLN A 16 -10.90 26.69 -16.42
N THR A 17 -10.96 26.50 -17.74
CA THR A 17 -10.93 27.61 -18.71
C THR A 17 -12.33 28.08 -19.11
N ALA A 18 -13.25 27.15 -19.36
CA ALA A 18 -14.57 27.44 -19.89
C ALA A 18 -15.49 28.12 -18.88
N ILE A 19 -15.44 27.69 -17.61
CA ILE A 19 -16.35 28.25 -16.59
C ILE A 19 -16.02 29.70 -16.26
N PRO A 20 -14.80 30.12 -15.92
CA PRO A 20 -14.50 31.53 -15.72
C PRO A 20 -14.86 32.39 -16.92
N ASN A 21 -14.49 31.98 -18.14
CA ASN A 21 -14.80 32.69 -19.36
C ASN A 21 -16.32 32.90 -19.58
N ALA A 22 -17.14 31.91 -19.21
CA ALA A 22 -18.58 32.04 -19.30
C ALA A 22 -19.16 33.08 -18.33
N PHE A 23 -18.58 33.18 -17.13
CA PHE A 23 -18.96 34.20 -16.15
C PHE A 23 -18.39 35.59 -16.42
N GLU A 24 -17.32 35.70 -17.21
CA GLU A 24 -16.78 36.96 -17.70
C GLU A 24 -17.50 37.46 -18.96
N SER A 25 -18.47 36.72 -19.50
CA SER A 25 -19.17 37.08 -20.72
C SER A 25 -20.08 38.30 -20.55
N GLU A 26 -20.12 39.17 -21.56
CA GLU A 26 -20.99 40.34 -21.59
C GLU A 26 -22.48 39.98 -21.39
N GLN A 27 -22.89 38.83 -21.88
CA GLN A 27 -24.26 38.32 -21.72
C GLN A 27 -24.61 38.02 -20.27
N TYR A 28 -23.68 37.42 -19.52
CA TYR A 28 -23.87 37.14 -18.09
C TYR A 28 -23.98 38.43 -17.29
N TYR A 29 -23.07 39.37 -17.49
CA TYR A 29 -23.11 40.67 -16.82
C TYR A 29 -24.41 41.43 -17.12
N THR A 30 -24.86 41.43 -18.37
CA THR A 30 -26.12 42.09 -18.76
C THR A 30 -27.31 41.50 -18.01
N ARG A 31 -27.46 40.17 -18.02
CA ARG A 31 -28.56 39.48 -17.33
C ARG A 31 -28.52 39.69 -15.80
N GLN A 32 -27.36 39.68 -15.21
CA GLN A 32 -27.20 39.95 -13.78
C GLN A 32 -27.56 41.41 -13.44
N GLN A 33 -27.13 42.34 -14.29
CA GLN A 33 -27.41 43.76 -14.11
C GLN A 33 -28.91 44.06 -14.25
N GLU A 34 -29.62 43.45 -15.20
CA GLU A 34 -31.06 43.53 -15.34
C GLU A 34 -31.82 43.13 -14.06
N VAL A 35 -31.38 42.04 -13.39
CA VAL A 35 -31.99 41.63 -12.11
C VAL A 35 -31.73 42.64 -11.01
N ARG A 36 -30.50 43.18 -10.94
CA ARG A 36 -30.11 44.20 -9.93
C ARG A 36 -30.85 45.52 -10.15
N ASP A 37 -30.93 45.96 -11.38
CA ASP A 37 -31.63 47.18 -11.75
C ASP A 37 -33.14 47.06 -11.49
N SER A 38 -33.76 45.92 -11.84
CA SER A 38 -35.15 45.62 -11.49
C SER A 38 -35.40 45.64 -9.97
N LEU A 39 -34.49 45.14 -9.17
CA LEU A 39 -34.59 45.20 -7.69
C LEU A 39 -34.47 46.64 -7.20
N LYS A 40 -33.50 47.38 -7.74
CA LYS A 40 -33.27 48.79 -7.42
C LYS A 40 -34.49 49.64 -7.75
N ASP A 41 -35.03 49.51 -8.96
CA ASP A 41 -36.20 50.26 -9.45
C ASP A 41 -37.46 49.97 -8.61
N LYS A 42 -37.72 48.68 -8.29
CA LYS A 42 -38.84 48.29 -7.42
C LYS A 42 -38.69 48.89 -6.03
N THR A 43 -37.49 48.79 -5.46
CA THR A 43 -37.20 49.31 -4.12
C THR A 43 -37.32 50.83 -4.10
N GLN A 44 -36.69 51.51 -5.06
CA GLN A 44 -36.73 52.97 -5.18
C GLN A 44 -38.14 53.49 -5.40
N SER A 45 -38.93 52.89 -6.30
CA SER A 45 -40.33 53.27 -6.57
C SER A 45 -41.20 53.11 -5.33
N ALA A 46 -41.03 52.00 -4.58
CA ALA A 46 -41.79 51.75 -3.36
C ALA A 46 -41.44 52.74 -2.24
N PHE A 47 -40.13 53.05 -2.06
CA PHE A 47 -39.71 54.05 -1.10
C PHE A 47 -40.13 55.51 -1.51
N ASN A 48 -40.05 55.83 -2.78
CA ASN A 48 -40.52 57.14 -3.26
C ASN A 48 -42.05 57.31 -3.04
N SER A 49 -42.85 56.29 -3.35
CA SER A 49 -44.29 56.30 -3.07
C SER A 49 -44.59 56.47 -1.59
N PHE A 50 -43.81 55.79 -0.72
CA PHE A 50 -43.93 55.91 0.72
C PHE A 50 -43.54 57.29 1.24
N GLU A 51 -42.47 57.90 0.68
CA GLU A 51 -42.07 59.25 0.99
C GLU A 51 -43.11 60.31 0.60
N GLU A 52 -43.73 60.15 -0.57
CA GLU A 52 -44.85 60.99 -1.02
C GLU A 52 -46.05 60.89 -0.09
N GLU A 53 -46.41 59.69 0.33
CA GLU A 53 -47.48 59.44 1.32
C GLU A 53 -47.18 60.09 2.66
N ALA A 54 -45.95 59.93 3.19
CA ALA A 54 -45.53 60.59 4.40
C ALA A 54 -45.62 62.14 4.30
N LYS A 55 -45.22 62.71 3.18
CA LYS A 55 -45.33 64.15 2.91
C LYS A 55 -46.77 64.63 2.85
N GLN A 56 -47.74 63.84 2.34
CA GLN A 56 -49.17 64.20 2.34
C GLN A 56 -49.76 64.32 3.75
N HIS A 57 -49.14 63.64 4.71
CA HIS A 57 -49.50 63.66 6.14
C HIS A 57 -48.65 64.63 6.97
N ASP A 58 -47.92 65.56 6.34
CA ASP A 58 -47.03 66.51 6.99
C ASP A 58 -45.94 65.82 7.87
N VAL A 59 -45.43 64.69 7.42
CA VAL A 59 -44.36 63.90 8.08
C VAL A 59 -43.22 63.70 7.08
N VAL A 60 -41.99 63.91 7.49
CA VAL A 60 -40.79 63.60 6.71
C VAL A 60 -40.05 62.44 7.29
N PHE A 61 -39.60 61.61 6.42
CA PHE A 61 -38.80 60.43 6.67
C PHE A 61 -37.31 60.78 6.73
N LEU A 62 -36.62 60.39 7.81
CA LEU A 62 -35.19 60.66 8.04
C LEU A 62 -34.45 59.33 8.25
N ALA A 63 -33.43 59.14 7.42
CA ALA A 63 -32.43 58.09 7.66
C ALA A 63 -31.36 58.68 8.61
N SER A 64 -31.26 58.17 9.82
CA SER A 64 -30.19 58.50 10.78
C SER A 64 -29.15 57.42 10.80
N THR A 65 -27.92 57.75 10.44
CA THR A 65 -26.76 56.86 10.64
C THR A 65 -26.30 56.93 12.06
N THR A 66 -26.83 56.14 12.95
CA THR A 66 -26.30 56.00 14.32
C THR A 66 -26.51 54.61 14.83
N ASP A 67 -25.60 53.70 14.45
CA ASP A 67 -25.13 52.72 15.42
C ASP A 67 -23.83 52.03 14.95
N ARG A 68 -23.04 51.48 15.91
CA ARG A 68 -21.74 50.82 15.70
C ARG A 68 -21.81 49.56 14.81
N HIS A 69 -23.00 49.22 14.31
CA HIS A 69 -23.23 48.05 13.44
C HIS A 69 -23.74 48.40 12.04
N GLY A 70 -23.84 49.72 11.67
CA GLY A 70 -24.19 50.13 10.30
C GLY A 70 -25.65 49.97 9.94
N GLU A 71 -26.55 49.76 10.89
CA GLU A 71 -28.00 49.76 10.62
C GLU A 71 -28.52 51.20 10.57
N GLU A 72 -29.18 51.53 9.46
CA GLU A 72 -29.88 52.80 9.26
C GLU A 72 -31.14 52.80 10.13
N GLU A 73 -31.14 53.58 11.21
CA GLU A 73 -32.35 53.78 12.01
C GLU A 73 -33.23 54.82 11.29
N LEU A 74 -34.40 54.34 10.84
CA LEU A 74 -35.33 55.14 10.08
C LEU A 74 -36.34 55.79 11.03
N THR A 75 -36.28 57.11 11.17
CA THR A 75 -37.14 57.87 12.09
C THR A 75 -38.03 58.85 11.36
N PHE A 76 -39.21 59.15 11.92
CA PHE A 76 -40.18 60.10 11.39
C PHE A 76 -40.10 61.42 12.13
N ALA A 77 -40.17 62.54 11.39
CA ALA A 77 -40.25 63.86 11.99
C ALA A 77 -41.45 64.60 11.42
N PRO A 78 -42.33 65.19 12.25
CA PRO A 78 -43.42 66.07 11.80
C PRO A 78 -42.91 67.33 11.07
N THR A 79 -43.63 67.76 10.08
CA THR A 79 -43.31 69.01 9.32
C THR A 79 -44.48 69.96 9.35
N LYS A 80 -44.18 71.27 9.29
CA LYS A 80 -45.20 72.34 9.13
C LYS A 80 -44.78 73.25 8.00
N LYS A 81 -45.65 73.35 6.98
CA LYS A 81 -45.37 74.13 5.72
C LYS A 81 -44.09 73.64 5.00
N GLY A 82 -43.78 72.33 5.06
CA GLY A 82 -42.62 71.72 4.38
C GLY A 82 -41.29 71.87 5.10
N GLN A 83 -41.24 72.44 6.32
CA GLN A 83 -40.04 72.52 7.17
C GLN A 83 -40.18 71.60 8.39
N LYS A 84 -39.10 70.89 8.74
CA LYS A 84 -39.03 69.99 9.89
C LYS A 84 -39.28 70.77 11.17
N LEU A 85 -40.18 70.31 12.03
CA LEU A 85 -40.39 70.86 13.35
C LEU A 85 -39.21 70.52 14.28
N SER A 86 -38.67 71.54 14.98
CA SER A 86 -37.69 71.30 16.05
C SER A 86 -38.39 70.71 17.27
N ALA A 87 -37.61 70.05 18.16
CA ALA A 87 -38.14 69.45 19.40
C ALA A 87 -38.89 70.52 20.25
N GLU A 88 -38.40 71.76 20.27
CA GLU A 88 -39.05 72.88 20.98
C GLU A 88 -40.35 73.35 20.34
N GLU A 89 -40.44 73.28 19.04
CA GLU A 89 -41.68 73.63 18.28
C GLU A 89 -42.71 72.51 18.41
N TYR A 90 -42.29 71.23 18.44
CA TYR A 90 -43.19 70.13 18.68
C TYR A 90 -43.81 70.15 20.07
N GLU A 91 -43.05 70.59 21.10
CA GLU A 91 -43.56 70.73 22.46
C GLU A 91 -44.62 71.82 22.59
N LYS A 92 -44.63 72.84 21.75
CA LYS A 92 -45.60 73.92 21.71
C LYS A 92 -46.88 73.62 20.98
N LEU A 93 -47.02 72.45 20.34
CA LEU A 93 -48.23 72.03 19.69
C LEU A 93 -49.35 71.70 20.68
N SER A 94 -50.61 71.88 20.25
CA SER A 94 -51.75 71.52 21.08
C SER A 94 -51.84 70.01 21.31
N ALA A 95 -52.44 69.60 22.42
CA ALA A 95 -52.60 68.15 22.73
C ALA A 95 -53.35 67.35 21.64
N LYS A 96 -54.19 68.02 20.88
CA LYS A 96 -54.90 67.41 19.73
C LYS A 96 -53.97 67.22 18.52
N GLU A 97 -53.10 68.18 18.23
CA GLU A 97 -52.15 68.07 17.10
C GLU A 97 -51.08 67.04 17.42
N LYS A 98 -50.56 66.97 18.65
CA LYS A 98 -49.61 65.90 19.08
C LYS A 98 -50.19 64.52 18.90
N LYS A 99 -51.41 64.29 19.40
CA LYS A 99 -52.09 63.01 19.27
C LYS A 99 -52.34 62.64 17.80
N HIS A 100 -52.64 63.62 16.94
CA HIS A 100 -52.83 63.36 15.50
C HIS A 100 -51.51 62.94 14.84
N TYR A 101 -50.38 63.58 15.15
CA TYR A 101 -49.07 63.17 14.63
C TYR A 101 -48.64 61.82 15.16
N GLU A 102 -48.89 61.48 16.45
CA GLU A 102 -48.61 60.18 17.00
C GLU A 102 -49.41 59.06 16.29
N GLU A 103 -50.72 59.27 16.04
CA GLU A 103 -51.54 58.33 15.31
C GLU A 103 -51.09 58.15 13.86
N VAL A 104 -50.70 59.20 13.17
CA VAL A 104 -50.19 59.18 11.81
C VAL A 104 -48.83 58.48 11.75
N ILE A 105 -47.91 58.78 12.66
CA ILE A 105 -46.59 58.14 12.75
C ILE A 105 -46.75 56.66 13.00
N ALA A 106 -47.61 56.21 13.92
CA ALA A 106 -47.85 54.81 14.19
C ALA A 106 -48.33 54.04 12.94
N VAL A 107 -49.21 54.68 12.11
CA VAL A 107 -49.67 54.07 10.85
C VAL A 107 -48.52 54.02 9.82
N LEU A 108 -47.70 55.05 9.74
CA LEU A 108 -46.57 55.08 8.82
C LEU A 108 -45.47 54.10 9.24
N GLU A 109 -45.24 53.88 10.55
CA GLU A 109 -44.32 52.87 11.08
C GLU A 109 -44.77 51.44 10.72
N GLU A 110 -46.08 51.16 10.89
CA GLU A 110 -46.61 49.83 10.47
C GLU A 110 -46.42 49.61 8.95
N ARG A 111 -46.62 50.66 8.16
CA ARG A 111 -46.47 50.62 6.72
C ARG A 111 -45.01 50.48 6.27
N LEU A 112 -44.09 51.19 6.96
CA LEU A 112 -42.66 51.05 6.78
C LEU A 112 -42.19 49.64 7.07
N ASN A 113 -42.66 49.04 8.18
CA ASN A 113 -42.36 47.68 8.51
C ASN A 113 -42.84 46.68 7.46
N LYS A 114 -44.00 46.92 6.84
CA LYS A 114 -44.48 46.11 5.71
C LYS A 114 -43.58 46.29 4.49
N LEU A 115 -43.13 47.49 4.20
CA LEU A 115 -42.26 47.82 3.07
C LEU A 115 -40.87 47.19 3.25
N ILE A 116 -40.31 47.18 4.47
CA ILE A 116 -39.06 46.49 4.79
C ILE A 116 -39.19 44.99 4.58
N ARG A 117 -40.32 44.39 5.00
CA ARG A 117 -40.57 42.97 4.73
C ARG A 117 -40.67 42.69 3.23
N GLN A 118 -41.32 43.53 2.46
CA GLN A 118 -41.40 43.41 1.00
C GLN A 118 -40.01 43.54 0.35
N ARG A 119 -39.20 44.50 0.80
CA ARG A 119 -37.81 44.66 0.33
C ARG A 119 -37.01 43.40 0.54
N ASN A 120 -37.09 42.81 1.73
CA ASN A 120 -36.39 41.55 2.07
C ASN A 120 -36.88 40.41 1.18
N GLN A 121 -38.17 40.35 0.87
CA GLN A 121 -38.71 39.37 -0.07
C GLN A 121 -38.17 39.56 -1.49
N TRP A 122 -38.17 40.81 -2.00
CA TRP A 122 -37.58 41.12 -3.32
C TRP A 122 -36.09 40.85 -3.39
N GLN A 123 -35.36 41.08 -2.33
CA GLN A 123 -33.94 40.71 -2.22
C GLN A 123 -33.77 39.17 -2.31
N LYS A 124 -34.65 38.43 -1.64
CA LYS A 124 -34.63 36.95 -1.73
C LYS A 124 -34.94 36.50 -3.16
N GLU A 125 -35.98 37.01 -3.79
CA GLU A 125 -36.36 36.71 -5.19
C GLU A 125 -35.22 37.07 -6.18
N ALA A 126 -34.55 38.19 -5.98
CA ALA A 126 -33.42 38.58 -6.81
C ALA A 126 -32.23 37.65 -6.63
N ARG A 127 -31.92 37.21 -5.40
CA ARG A 127 -30.87 36.19 -5.12
C ARG A 127 -31.23 34.87 -5.81
N GLU A 128 -32.46 34.40 -5.69
CA GLU A 128 -32.92 33.16 -6.33
C GLU A 128 -32.78 33.23 -7.86
N LYS A 129 -33.11 34.38 -8.48
CA LYS A 129 -32.93 34.60 -9.92
C LYS A 129 -31.45 34.63 -10.33
N ILE A 130 -30.59 35.27 -9.54
CA ILE A 130 -29.15 35.26 -9.81
C ILE A 130 -28.61 33.85 -9.70
N THR A 131 -29.07 33.07 -8.72
CA THR A 131 -28.68 31.64 -8.57
C THR A 131 -29.10 30.84 -9.82
N GLU A 132 -30.30 31.05 -10.33
CA GLU A 132 -30.76 30.35 -11.53
C GLU A 132 -29.95 30.76 -12.78
N ILE A 133 -29.62 32.04 -12.96
CA ILE A 133 -28.75 32.51 -14.04
C ILE A 133 -27.36 31.86 -13.94
N ASN A 134 -26.78 31.80 -12.73
CA ASN A 134 -25.48 31.13 -12.50
C ASN A 134 -25.54 29.64 -12.91
N ARG A 135 -26.63 28.96 -12.51
CA ARG A 135 -26.84 27.55 -12.85
C ARG A 135 -26.96 27.34 -14.37
N GLU A 136 -27.75 28.19 -15.06
CA GLU A 136 -27.89 28.12 -16.52
C GLU A 136 -26.56 28.35 -17.24
N VAL A 137 -25.78 29.36 -16.82
CA VAL A 137 -24.47 29.67 -17.42
C VAL A 137 -23.46 28.58 -17.17
N GLY A 138 -23.37 28.06 -15.93
CA GLY A 138 -22.49 26.96 -15.61
C GLY A 138 -22.85 25.67 -16.34
N MET A 139 -24.14 25.38 -16.46
CA MET A 139 -24.63 24.24 -17.23
C MET A 139 -24.28 24.39 -18.73
N PHE A 140 -24.46 25.56 -19.30
CA PHE A 140 -24.11 25.81 -20.69
C PHE A 140 -22.61 25.66 -20.94
N ALA A 141 -21.77 26.15 -20.03
CA ALA A 141 -20.31 26.08 -20.15
C ALA A 141 -19.77 24.65 -20.01
N SER A 142 -20.35 23.83 -19.12
CA SER A 142 -19.84 22.51 -18.79
C SER A 142 -20.48 21.36 -19.57
N ALA A 143 -21.76 21.48 -19.98
CA ALA A 143 -22.53 20.37 -20.52
C ALA A 143 -21.88 19.73 -21.76
N HIS A 144 -21.45 20.51 -22.72
CA HIS A 144 -20.88 19.99 -23.97
C HIS A 144 -19.54 19.27 -23.73
N LEU A 145 -18.69 19.76 -22.82
CA LEU A 145 -17.40 19.15 -22.47
C LEU A 145 -17.60 17.80 -21.82
N ILE A 146 -18.52 17.75 -20.86
CA ILE A 146 -18.84 16.50 -20.15
C ILE A 146 -19.53 15.50 -21.09
N ASP A 147 -20.43 15.95 -21.98
CA ASP A 147 -21.13 15.09 -22.91
C ASP A 147 -20.18 14.49 -23.97
N GLU A 148 -19.13 15.17 -24.39
CA GLU A 148 -18.09 14.61 -25.26
C GLU A 148 -17.41 13.39 -24.61
N VAL A 149 -17.06 13.50 -23.33
CA VAL A 149 -16.47 12.37 -22.60
C VAL A 149 -17.51 11.26 -22.37
N LYS A 150 -18.78 11.61 -22.05
CA LYS A 150 -19.87 10.62 -21.92
C LYS A 150 -20.06 9.79 -23.18
N VAL A 151 -19.99 10.38 -24.34
CA VAL A 151 -20.14 9.68 -25.63
C VAL A 151 -19.03 8.66 -25.84
N LYS A 152 -17.78 9.00 -25.48
CA LYS A 152 -16.64 8.06 -25.56
C LYS A 152 -16.83 6.82 -24.67
N TYR A 153 -17.48 6.98 -23.52
CA TYR A 153 -17.59 5.93 -22.49
C TYR A 153 -19.03 5.41 -22.26
N LYS A 154 -19.95 5.63 -23.22
CA LYS A 154 -21.38 5.26 -23.10
C LYS A 154 -21.66 3.80 -22.74
N GLU A 155 -20.74 2.88 -23.06
CA GLU A 155 -20.88 1.45 -22.78
C GLU A 155 -20.54 1.10 -21.32
N ILE A 156 -19.87 1.99 -20.58
CA ILE A 156 -19.42 1.76 -19.20
C ILE A 156 -20.30 2.60 -18.27
N LYS A 157 -21.37 1.97 -17.74
CA LYS A 157 -22.37 2.65 -16.89
C LYS A 157 -21.75 3.36 -15.67
N ALA A 158 -20.73 2.77 -15.03
CA ALA A 158 -20.08 3.38 -13.89
C ALA A 158 -19.43 4.73 -14.24
N ILE A 159 -18.79 4.82 -15.41
CA ILE A 159 -18.18 6.08 -15.88
C ILE A 159 -19.25 7.11 -16.24
N THR A 160 -20.32 6.69 -16.91
CA THR A 160 -21.41 7.63 -17.27
C THR A 160 -22.13 8.18 -16.05
N ASN A 161 -22.34 7.37 -15.01
CA ASN A 161 -22.91 7.84 -13.75
C ASN A 161 -21.95 8.84 -13.06
N TYR A 162 -20.68 8.49 -12.94
CA TYR A 162 -19.65 9.38 -12.38
C TYR A 162 -19.59 10.74 -13.10
N LEU A 163 -19.67 10.76 -14.42
CA LEU A 163 -19.70 12.00 -15.20
C LEU A 163 -21.00 12.80 -15.00
N MET A 164 -22.12 12.14 -14.67
CA MET A 164 -23.37 12.83 -14.28
C MET A 164 -23.22 13.48 -12.91
N ASP A 165 -22.62 12.75 -11.96
CA ASP A 165 -22.36 13.27 -10.60
C ASP A 165 -21.42 14.48 -10.67
N ILE A 166 -20.36 14.42 -11.48
CA ILE A 166 -19.48 15.59 -11.74
C ILE A 166 -20.26 16.76 -12.30
N GLN A 167 -21.15 16.52 -13.25
CA GLN A 167 -21.96 17.59 -13.85
C GLN A 167 -22.84 18.29 -12.81
N GLU A 168 -23.46 17.51 -11.93
CA GLU A 168 -24.28 18.05 -10.85
C GLU A 168 -23.44 18.81 -9.82
N ASP A 169 -22.28 18.27 -9.46
CA ASP A 169 -21.37 18.86 -8.49
C ASP A 169 -20.76 20.17 -9.02
N VAL A 170 -20.31 20.20 -10.27
CA VAL A 170 -19.83 21.43 -10.92
C VAL A 170 -20.90 22.52 -10.90
N ILE A 171 -22.17 22.17 -11.18
CA ILE A 171 -23.28 23.14 -11.19
C ILE A 171 -23.56 23.66 -9.78
N ASN A 172 -23.49 22.81 -8.76
CA ASN A 172 -23.77 23.18 -7.37
C ASN A 172 -22.58 23.95 -6.74
N GLY A 173 -21.35 23.61 -7.12
CA GLY A 173 -20.11 24.21 -6.61
C GLY A 173 -19.73 25.56 -7.25
N LEU A 174 -20.49 26.06 -8.23
CA LEU A 174 -20.19 27.31 -8.94
C LEU A 174 -20.04 28.55 -8.03
N TYR A 175 -20.63 28.53 -6.84
CA TYR A 175 -20.49 29.60 -5.85
C TYR A 175 -19.11 29.66 -5.24
N GLU A 176 -18.52 28.53 -4.95
CA GLU A 176 -17.18 28.41 -4.35
C GLU A 176 -16.11 28.95 -5.29
N PHE A 177 -16.31 28.78 -6.59
CA PHE A 177 -15.38 29.28 -7.62
C PHE A 177 -15.41 30.80 -7.79
N ARG A 178 -16.46 31.46 -7.29
CA ARG A 178 -16.70 32.90 -7.50
C ARG A 178 -16.34 33.79 -6.32
N GLU A 179 -16.47 33.31 -5.08
CA GLU A 179 -16.15 34.11 -3.88
C GLU A 179 -14.64 34.37 -3.74
N GLN A 180 -13.83 33.70 -4.53
CA GLN A 180 -12.38 33.67 -4.39
C GLN A 180 -11.63 34.72 -5.23
N GLU A 181 -12.25 35.29 -6.26
CA GLU A 181 -11.66 36.42 -6.98
C GLU A 181 -11.56 37.72 -6.15
N HIS A 182 -12.20 37.79 -4.99
CA HIS A 182 -12.27 39.01 -4.16
C HIS A 182 -11.57 38.93 -2.81
N THR A 183 -11.01 37.80 -2.44
CA THR A 183 -10.14 37.69 -1.25
C THR A 183 -8.69 37.61 -1.72
N GLU A 184 -7.92 38.67 -1.48
CA GLU A 184 -6.46 38.60 -1.50
C GLU A 184 -6.05 37.54 -0.48
N ILE A 185 -5.82 36.31 -0.98
CA ILE A 185 -5.33 35.20 -0.15
C ILE A 185 -3.86 35.50 0.14
N PRO A 186 -3.42 35.49 1.40
CA PRO A 186 -2.00 35.58 1.71
C PRO A 186 -1.27 34.41 1.04
N GLU A 187 -0.24 34.67 0.27
CA GLU A 187 0.64 33.68 -0.40
C GLU A 187 1.30 32.66 0.57
N GLU A 188 1.05 32.78 1.88
CA GLU A 188 1.63 31.95 2.93
C GLU A 188 0.80 30.72 3.33
N THR A 189 -0.47 30.61 2.95
CA THR A 189 -1.24 29.39 3.14
C THR A 189 -1.10 28.54 1.89
N GLY A 190 -0.21 27.56 1.93
CA GLY A 190 -0.03 26.54 0.90
C GLY A 190 -1.24 25.59 0.76
N GLU A 191 -2.43 26.10 0.86
CA GLU A 191 -3.66 25.47 0.44
C GLU A 191 -3.72 25.61 -1.07
N ASP A 192 -3.14 24.60 -1.74
CA ASP A 192 -3.43 24.36 -3.15
C ASP A 192 -4.95 24.27 -3.27
N TYR A 193 -5.50 25.31 -3.83
CA TYR A 193 -6.91 25.50 -4.06
C TYR A 193 -7.43 24.30 -4.83
N TYR A 194 -8.25 23.48 -4.20
CA TYR A 194 -8.78 22.23 -4.75
C TYR A 194 -9.75 22.44 -5.93
N GLY A 195 -9.71 23.49 -6.68
CA GLY A 195 -10.46 23.69 -7.89
C GLY A 195 -10.98 22.37 -8.51
N PHE A 196 -11.12 22.26 -9.76
CA PHE A 196 -11.55 21.02 -10.42
C PHE A 196 -10.59 19.82 -10.29
N GLN A 197 -9.46 19.94 -9.56
CA GLN A 197 -8.48 18.86 -9.39
C GLN A 197 -9.05 17.62 -8.67
N HIS A 198 -10.11 17.78 -7.87
CA HIS A 198 -10.78 16.65 -7.21
C HIS A 198 -11.55 15.75 -8.19
N TYR A 199 -11.73 16.16 -9.45
CA TYR A 199 -12.26 15.29 -10.51
C TYR A 199 -11.19 14.50 -11.26
N GLU A 200 -9.91 14.72 -10.98
CA GLU A 200 -8.82 13.94 -11.58
C GLU A 200 -8.89 12.46 -11.17
N ILE A 201 -8.46 11.58 -12.06
CA ILE A 201 -8.44 10.13 -11.78
C ILE A 201 -7.08 9.69 -11.25
N ASN A 202 -7.05 9.10 -10.06
CA ASN A 202 -5.90 8.37 -9.56
C ASN A 202 -5.87 6.95 -10.14
N LEU A 203 -5.09 6.75 -11.19
CA LEU A 203 -4.91 5.44 -11.80
C LEU A 203 -3.89 4.62 -11.01
N ILE A 204 -4.35 3.73 -10.14
CA ILE A 204 -3.50 2.94 -9.26
C ILE A 204 -2.76 1.80 -9.98
N VAL A 205 -3.32 1.23 -11.06
CA VAL A 205 -2.68 0.18 -11.87
C VAL A 205 -2.88 0.45 -13.35
N ASP A 206 -1.79 0.41 -14.12
CA ASP A 206 -1.78 0.54 -15.58
C ASP A 206 -1.21 -0.71 -16.25
N ASN A 207 -2.08 -1.56 -16.80
CA ASN A 207 -1.72 -2.80 -17.50
C ASN A 207 -1.59 -2.61 -19.02
N LYS A 208 -1.54 -1.40 -19.55
CA LYS A 208 -1.50 -1.14 -21.00
C LYS A 208 -0.30 -1.78 -21.71
N LEU A 209 0.83 -1.92 -21.03
CA LEU A 209 2.05 -2.50 -21.57
C LEU A 209 2.08 -4.04 -21.46
N ASN A 210 1.18 -4.64 -20.71
CA ASN A 210 1.12 -6.08 -20.52
C ASN A 210 0.38 -6.71 -21.69
N SER A 211 1.06 -7.63 -22.42
CA SER A 211 0.45 -8.40 -23.51
C SER A 211 -0.35 -9.61 -23.03
N GLY A 212 -0.36 -9.90 -21.73
CA GLY A 212 -1.03 -11.03 -21.10
C GLY A 212 -1.39 -10.75 -19.64
N ALA A 213 -1.70 -11.81 -18.89
CA ALA A 213 -1.95 -11.72 -17.45
C ALA A 213 -0.73 -11.14 -16.71
N PRO A 214 -0.91 -10.22 -15.75
CA PRO A 214 0.20 -9.67 -14.99
C PRO A 214 0.88 -10.76 -14.15
N ILE A 215 2.21 -10.75 -14.12
CA ILE A 215 3.02 -11.63 -13.26
C ILE A 215 3.86 -10.69 -12.38
N VAL A 216 3.58 -10.71 -11.08
CA VAL A 216 4.26 -9.86 -10.11
C VAL A 216 5.05 -10.73 -9.16
N HIS A 217 6.32 -10.41 -8.97
CA HIS A 217 7.18 -11.00 -7.96
C HIS A 217 7.37 -9.98 -6.84
N GLU A 218 6.93 -10.31 -5.62
CA GLU A 218 7.04 -9.42 -4.46
C GLU A 218 8.17 -9.88 -3.55
N ASP A 219 9.25 -9.11 -3.56
CA ASP A 219 10.46 -9.43 -2.80
C ASP A 219 10.39 -9.04 -1.33
N ASN A 220 9.53 -8.06 -0.99
CA ASN A 220 9.36 -7.56 0.37
C ASN A 220 7.87 -7.53 0.75
N PRO A 221 7.28 -8.70 1.07
CA PRO A 221 5.84 -8.87 1.26
C PRO A 221 5.34 -8.33 2.61
N MET A 222 5.66 -7.07 2.92
CA MET A 222 5.09 -6.38 4.07
C MET A 222 3.61 -6.08 3.84
N TYR A 223 2.83 -5.94 4.91
CA TYR A 223 1.40 -5.64 4.89
C TYR A 223 1.03 -4.54 3.88
N GLN A 224 1.71 -3.39 3.95
CA GLN A 224 1.43 -2.27 3.07
C GLN A 224 1.84 -2.50 1.61
N ASN A 225 2.89 -3.31 1.39
CA ASN A 225 3.32 -3.64 0.03
C ASN A 225 2.38 -4.65 -0.63
N LEU A 226 1.70 -5.50 0.14
CA LEU A 226 0.70 -6.45 -0.37
C LEU A 226 -0.63 -5.77 -0.64
N LEU A 227 -1.19 -5.09 0.36
CA LEU A 227 -2.54 -4.52 0.35
C LEU A 227 -2.60 -3.11 -0.23
N GLY A 228 -1.47 -2.40 -0.33
CA GLY A 228 -1.44 -0.98 -0.62
C GLY A 228 -1.51 -0.13 0.65
N ARG A 229 -1.45 1.18 0.46
CA ARG A 229 -1.46 2.15 1.56
C ARG A 229 -2.02 3.48 1.11
N VAL A 230 -2.49 4.25 2.07
CA VAL A 230 -2.78 5.68 1.92
C VAL A 230 -1.59 6.46 2.50
N GLU A 231 -1.02 7.37 1.73
CA GLU A 231 0.07 8.24 2.16
C GLU A 231 -0.51 9.54 2.72
N TYR A 232 0.20 10.18 3.64
CA TYR A 232 -0.20 11.41 4.31
C TYR A 232 0.84 12.50 4.09
N ILE A 233 0.37 13.73 3.92
CA ILE A 233 1.23 14.92 3.91
C ILE A 233 1.10 15.60 5.26
N SER A 234 2.22 16.04 5.83
CA SER A 234 2.23 16.83 7.05
C SER A 234 2.13 18.31 6.69
N GLN A 235 1.00 18.94 7.06
CA GLN A 235 0.80 20.39 6.92
C GLN A 235 0.61 20.99 8.31
N MET A 236 1.46 21.94 8.70
CA MET A 236 1.39 22.65 9.99
C MET A 236 1.23 21.73 11.22
N GLY A 237 1.82 20.51 11.17
CA GLY A 237 1.71 19.53 12.27
C GLY A 237 0.47 18.64 12.22
N THR A 238 -0.43 18.83 11.26
CA THR A 238 -1.59 17.98 11.00
C THR A 238 -1.31 17.06 9.81
N GLN A 239 -1.74 15.81 9.88
CA GLN A 239 -1.65 14.87 8.76
C GLN A 239 -2.91 15.01 7.90
N VAL A 240 -2.71 15.33 6.62
CA VAL A 240 -3.78 15.44 5.62
C VAL A 240 -3.58 14.38 4.55
N THR A 241 -4.65 13.77 4.11
CA THR A 241 -4.63 12.80 3.01
C THR A 241 -5.77 13.05 2.03
N ASP A 242 -5.61 12.49 0.84
CA ASP A 242 -6.55 12.61 -0.27
C ASP A 242 -6.52 11.29 -1.05
N TYR A 243 -7.57 10.98 -1.81
CA TYR A 243 -7.63 9.78 -2.65
C TYR A 243 -6.46 9.66 -3.65
N ARG A 244 -5.82 10.77 -4.03
CA ARG A 244 -4.64 10.81 -4.91
C ARG A 244 -3.39 10.19 -4.26
N PHE A 245 -3.36 10.09 -2.93
CA PHE A 245 -2.27 9.48 -2.17
C PHE A 245 -2.47 7.98 -1.91
N ILE A 246 -3.52 7.38 -2.47
CA ILE A 246 -3.71 5.94 -2.46
C ILE A 246 -2.65 5.29 -3.37
N LYS A 247 -1.85 4.37 -2.82
CA LYS A 247 -0.82 3.60 -3.53
C LYS A 247 -1.20 2.12 -3.59
N PRO A 248 -1.11 1.50 -4.77
CA PRO A 248 -1.44 0.09 -4.93
C PRO A 248 -0.40 -0.82 -4.28
N GLY A 249 -0.86 -1.93 -3.72
CA GLY A 249 -0.02 -3.05 -3.32
C GLY A 249 0.19 -4.07 -4.45
N ALA A 250 0.95 -5.13 -4.13
CA ALA A 250 1.24 -6.21 -5.06
C ALA A 250 -0.03 -6.94 -5.51
N LEU A 251 -1.02 -7.10 -4.63
CA LEU A 251 -2.32 -7.71 -4.96
C LEU A 251 -3.06 -6.94 -6.05
N HIS A 252 -3.05 -5.60 -6.00
CA HIS A 252 -3.64 -4.78 -7.05
C HIS A 252 -2.91 -4.91 -8.39
N LYS A 253 -1.56 -4.92 -8.36
CA LYS A 253 -0.73 -5.02 -9.55
C LYS A 253 -0.86 -6.39 -10.23
N ALA A 254 -1.05 -7.45 -9.43
CA ALA A 254 -1.17 -8.83 -9.89
C ALA A 254 -2.61 -9.28 -10.17
N ASN A 255 -3.61 -8.42 -9.91
CA ASN A 255 -5.03 -8.76 -10.09
C ASN A 255 -5.31 -9.13 -11.56
N GLY A 256 -6.01 -10.23 -11.79
CA GLY A 256 -6.20 -10.85 -13.09
C GLY A 256 -5.01 -11.72 -13.56
N GLY A 257 -4.03 -12.02 -12.68
CA GLY A 257 -2.82 -12.76 -13.02
C GLY A 257 -2.21 -13.53 -11.86
N TYR A 258 -0.88 -13.40 -11.71
CA TYR A 258 -0.09 -14.21 -10.79
C TYR A 258 0.74 -13.34 -9.85
N LEU A 259 0.74 -13.68 -8.57
CA LEU A 259 1.60 -13.10 -7.54
C LEU A 259 2.53 -14.17 -6.99
N ILE A 260 3.83 -13.98 -7.12
CA ILE A 260 4.85 -14.89 -6.65
C ILE A 260 5.50 -14.28 -5.39
N ILE A 261 5.51 -15.03 -4.29
CA ILE A 261 5.99 -14.59 -2.99
C ILE A 261 6.89 -15.68 -2.38
N ASP A 262 8.00 -15.26 -1.77
CA ASP A 262 8.78 -16.13 -0.89
C ASP A 262 8.03 -16.33 0.43
N ALA A 263 7.71 -17.58 0.75
CA ALA A 263 6.90 -17.94 1.93
C ALA A 263 7.61 -17.59 3.24
N HIS A 264 8.94 -17.77 3.32
CA HIS A 264 9.69 -17.43 4.52
C HIS A 264 9.68 -15.92 4.78
N LYS A 265 9.90 -15.12 3.72
CA LYS A 265 9.82 -13.66 3.83
C LYS A 265 8.43 -13.20 4.25
N LEU A 266 7.37 -13.80 3.69
CA LEU A 266 5.98 -13.48 4.04
C LEU A 266 5.67 -13.75 5.51
N LEU A 267 6.03 -14.92 6.00
CA LEU A 267 5.75 -15.36 7.38
C LEU A 267 6.57 -14.59 8.43
N THR A 268 7.73 -14.05 8.06
CA THR A 268 8.54 -13.20 8.95
C THR A 268 8.03 -11.76 9.04
N GLN A 269 7.11 -11.33 8.17
CA GLN A 269 6.51 -10.00 8.23
C GLN A 269 5.25 -9.99 9.09
N PRO A 270 5.18 -9.12 10.11
CA PRO A 270 4.01 -9.03 10.98
C PRO A 270 2.73 -8.76 10.19
N TYR A 271 1.66 -9.46 10.54
CA TYR A 271 0.31 -9.32 9.99
C TYR A 271 0.14 -9.63 8.49
N SER A 272 1.23 -9.87 7.74
CA SER A 272 1.17 -10.05 6.29
C SER A 272 0.49 -11.34 5.88
N TRP A 273 0.78 -12.44 6.57
CA TRP A 273 0.18 -13.74 6.32
C TRP A 273 -1.34 -13.73 6.58
N GLU A 274 -1.75 -13.24 7.75
CA GLU A 274 -3.16 -13.15 8.12
C GLU A 274 -3.96 -12.22 7.19
N ALA A 275 -3.34 -11.11 6.78
CA ALA A 275 -3.94 -10.19 5.82
C ALA A 275 -4.13 -10.85 4.44
N LEU A 276 -3.13 -11.60 3.97
CA LEU A 276 -3.20 -12.33 2.70
C LEU A 276 -4.33 -13.37 2.72
N LYS A 277 -4.42 -14.19 3.77
CA LYS A 277 -5.51 -15.18 3.94
C LYS A 277 -6.87 -14.51 3.91
N ARG A 278 -7.05 -13.44 4.70
CA ARG A 278 -8.31 -12.70 4.76
C ARG A 278 -8.76 -12.18 3.39
N VAL A 279 -7.84 -11.62 2.61
CA VAL A 279 -8.14 -11.09 1.26
C VAL A 279 -8.49 -12.22 0.29
N LEU A 280 -7.83 -13.37 0.39
CA LEU A 280 -8.12 -14.53 -0.46
C LEU A 280 -9.49 -15.13 -0.17
N VAL A 281 -9.89 -15.18 1.09
CA VAL A 281 -11.22 -15.65 1.52
C VAL A 281 -12.31 -14.66 1.10
N ALA A 282 -12.09 -13.36 1.33
CA ALA A 282 -13.05 -12.32 0.97
C ALA A 282 -13.16 -12.12 -0.56
N LYS A 283 -12.12 -12.46 -1.32
CA LYS A 283 -11.99 -12.20 -2.76
C LYS A 283 -12.09 -10.72 -3.12
N GLU A 284 -11.65 -9.87 -2.23
CA GLU A 284 -11.61 -8.43 -2.41
C GLU A 284 -10.41 -7.82 -1.67
N ILE A 285 -9.87 -6.75 -2.23
CA ILE A 285 -8.75 -6.02 -1.63
C ILE A 285 -9.32 -4.79 -0.93
N ASN A 286 -9.08 -4.68 0.36
CA ASN A 286 -9.41 -3.52 1.16
C ASN A 286 -8.12 -2.86 1.65
N ILE A 287 -7.93 -1.57 1.34
CA ILE A 287 -6.77 -0.81 1.78
C ILE A 287 -7.08 -0.21 3.16
N GLN A 288 -6.52 -0.83 4.19
CA GLN A 288 -6.61 -0.34 5.56
C GLN A 288 -5.23 0.01 6.09
N SER A 289 -5.12 1.04 6.92
CA SER A 289 -3.86 1.32 7.60
C SER A 289 -3.55 0.23 8.62
N LEU A 290 -2.27 -0.03 8.88
CA LEU A 290 -1.87 -1.01 9.90
C LEU A 290 -2.31 -0.57 11.30
N GLY A 291 -2.38 0.75 11.55
CA GLY A 291 -2.88 1.32 12.79
C GLY A 291 -4.36 1.02 13.01
N ASP A 292 -5.18 1.16 11.98
CA ASP A 292 -6.61 0.85 12.03
C ASP A 292 -6.83 -0.66 12.15
N ALA A 293 -6.10 -1.47 11.40
CA ALA A 293 -6.18 -2.94 11.44
C ALA A 293 -5.76 -3.51 12.80
N SER A 294 -4.86 -2.83 13.53
CA SER A 294 -4.41 -3.22 14.87
C SER A 294 -5.21 -2.58 16.01
N GLY A 295 -6.17 -1.69 15.71
CA GLY A 295 -6.96 -0.98 16.72
C GLY A 295 -6.19 0.03 17.57
N LEU A 296 -4.98 0.42 17.13
CA LEU A 296 -4.09 1.31 17.88
C LEU A 296 -4.35 2.81 17.63
N ILE A 297 -5.01 3.16 16.54
CA ILE A 297 -5.25 4.55 16.14
C ILE A 297 -6.72 4.69 15.71
N ASN A 298 -7.47 5.57 16.39
CA ASN A 298 -8.84 5.94 16.03
C ASN A 298 -8.84 7.33 15.37
N THR A 299 -8.21 7.49 14.23
CA THR A 299 -8.34 8.69 13.40
C THR A 299 -9.25 8.42 12.23
N VAL A 300 -10.01 9.42 11.81
CA VAL A 300 -10.78 9.34 10.57
C VAL A 300 -9.78 9.19 9.43
N SER A 301 -9.70 8.00 8.83
CA SER A 301 -8.86 7.72 7.68
C SER A 301 -9.70 7.57 6.42
N LEU A 302 -9.06 7.76 5.27
CA LEU A 302 -9.70 7.52 3.98
C LEU A 302 -9.90 6.02 3.77
N GLU A 303 -11.15 5.59 3.58
CA GLU A 303 -11.51 4.20 3.32
C GLU A 303 -11.94 4.02 1.86
N PRO A 304 -11.02 3.60 0.97
CA PRO A 304 -11.36 3.33 -0.43
C PRO A 304 -12.33 2.15 -0.55
N GLU A 305 -13.18 2.18 -1.57
CA GLU A 305 -14.03 1.04 -1.90
C GLU A 305 -13.21 -0.23 -2.15
N PRO A 306 -13.65 -1.41 -1.64
CA PRO A 306 -12.98 -2.67 -1.90
C PRO A 306 -12.92 -3.00 -3.39
N ILE A 307 -11.79 -3.55 -3.84
CA ILE A 307 -11.59 -3.95 -5.23
C ILE A 307 -11.72 -5.47 -5.34
N PRO A 308 -12.60 -6.01 -6.21
CA PRO A 308 -12.70 -7.45 -6.44
C PRO A 308 -11.36 -8.06 -6.85
N LEU A 309 -11.02 -9.22 -6.27
CA LEU A 309 -9.77 -9.92 -6.49
C LEU A 309 -9.97 -11.23 -7.24
N ASP A 310 -9.30 -11.37 -8.40
CA ASP A 310 -9.12 -12.62 -9.11
C ASP A 310 -7.63 -12.84 -9.38
N ILE A 311 -6.99 -13.67 -8.55
CA ILE A 311 -5.53 -13.84 -8.55
C ILE A 311 -5.15 -15.30 -8.31
N LYS A 312 -4.00 -15.69 -8.86
CA LYS A 312 -3.30 -16.92 -8.50
C LYS A 312 -2.04 -16.57 -7.72
N ILE A 313 -1.91 -17.12 -6.52
CA ILE A 313 -0.73 -16.92 -5.67
C ILE A 313 0.16 -18.14 -5.75
N VAL A 314 1.45 -17.90 -5.91
CA VAL A 314 2.49 -18.90 -5.89
C VAL A 314 3.41 -18.60 -4.70
N LEU A 315 3.34 -19.46 -3.69
CA LEU A 315 4.28 -19.42 -2.55
C LEU A 315 5.49 -20.28 -2.89
N VAL A 316 6.68 -19.73 -2.74
CA VAL A 316 7.95 -20.43 -2.94
C VAL A 316 8.63 -20.55 -1.59
N GLY A 317 8.98 -21.78 -1.19
CA GLY A 317 9.58 -22.01 0.13
C GLY A 317 10.24 -23.39 0.24
N SER A 318 10.80 -23.71 1.41
CA SER A 318 11.34 -25.03 1.68
C SER A 318 10.23 -26.05 1.96
N ARG A 319 10.52 -27.32 1.70
CA ARG A 319 9.61 -28.44 2.01
C ARG A 319 9.24 -28.49 3.50
N ALA A 320 10.20 -28.24 4.38
CA ALA A 320 9.96 -28.19 5.82
C ALA A 320 8.94 -27.11 6.20
N LEU A 321 9.00 -25.94 5.55
CA LEU A 321 8.05 -24.84 5.76
C LEU A 321 6.65 -25.19 5.26
N TYR A 322 6.55 -25.92 4.14
CA TYR A 322 5.28 -26.41 3.63
C TYR A 322 4.57 -27.33 4.65
N TYR A 323 5.27 -28.33 5.18
CA TYR A 323 4.70 -29.23 6.18
C TYR A 323 4.36 -28.55 7.49
N LEU A 324 5.15 -27.56 7.91
CA LEU A 324 4.84 -26.75 9.09
C LEU A 324 3.52 -25.98 8.90
N LEU A 325 3.32 -25.35 7.73
CA LEU A 325 2.09 -24.64 7.42
C LEU A 325 0.89 -25.58 7.31
N GLU A 326 1.07 -26.77 6.76
CA GLU A 326 0.00 -27.77 6.63
C GLU A 326 -0.44 -28.32 8.01
N GLU A 327 0.50 -28.44 8.97
CA GLU A 327 0.22 -28.93 10.32
C GLU A 327 -0.38 -27.84 11.23
N ASP A 328 0.16 -26.62 11.19
CA ASP A 328 -0.16 -25.57 12.14
C ASP A 328 -1.28 -24.63 11.66
N ASP A 329 -1.51 -24.48 10.34
CA ASP A 329 -2.49 -23.55 9.76
C ASP A 329 -3.59 -24.28 8.98
N SER A 330 -4.75 -24.45 9.62
CA SER A 330 -5.90 -25.15 9.02
C SER A 330 -6.44 -24.50 7.73
N GLU A 331 -6.25 -23.18 7.54
CA GLU A 331 -6.71 -22.47 6.34
C GLU A 331 -5.73 -22.63 5.17
N PHE A 332 -4.48 -23.02 5.44
CA PHE A 332 -3.45 -23.14 4.40
C PHE A 332 -3.86 -24.13 3.30
N SER A 333 -4.24 -25.35 3.66
CA SER A 333 -4.63 -26.40 2.71
C SER A 333 -5.96 -26.09 1.97
N GLU A 334 -6.82 -25.23 2.54
CA GLU A 334 -8.02 -24.75 1.85
C GLU A 334 -7.71 -23.72 0.77
N LEU A 335 -6.72 -22.86 1.00
CA LEU A 335 -6.33 -21.77 0.11
C LEU A 335 -5.29 -22.21 -0.94
N PHE A 336 -4.32 -23.05 -0.54
CA PHE A 336 -3.20 -23.51 -1.38
C PHE A 336 -3.31 -25.01 -1.68
N LYS A 337 -4.14 -25.34 -2.67
CA LYS A 337 -4.52 -26.74 -2.99
C LYS A 337 -3.54 -27.49 -3.88
N VAL A 338 -2.57 -26.79 -4.46
CA VAL A 338 -1.64 -27.37 -5.42
C VAL A 338 -0.24 -27.35 -4.86
N GLU A 339 0.26 -28.49 -4.47
CA GLU A 339 1.64 -28.71 -4.11
C GLU A 339 2.48 -28.98 -5.35
N VAL A 340 3.62 -28.32 -5.47
CA VAL A 340 4.61 -28.57 -6.53
C VAL A 340 5.96 -28.78 -5.86
N ASP A 341 6.36 -30.05 -5.74
CA ASP A 341 7.63 -30.44 -5.16
C ASP A 341 8.72 -30.54 -6.23
N PHE A 342 9.90 -29.99 -5.92
CA PHE A 342 11.07 -30.09 -6.78
C PHE A 342 12.03 -31.12 -6.22
N SER A 343 12.45 -32.08 -7.04
CA SER A 343 13.45 -33.07 -6.65
C SER A 343 14.81 -32.40 -6.39
N GLU A 344 15.49 -32.82 -5.32
CA GLU A 344 16.83 -32.37 -4.96
C GLU A 344 17.91 -33.06 -5.81
N SER A 345 17.54 -34.12 -6.52
CA SER A 345 18.43 -34.87 -7.41
C SER A 345 17.72 -35.34 -8.67
N THR A 346 18.47 -35.70 -9.68
CA THR A 346 18.02 -36.30 -10.93
C THR A 346 18.93 -37.46 -11.35
N ASP A 347 18.38 -38.44 -12.05
CA ASP A 347 19.15 -39.61 -12.47
C ASP A 347 20.35 -39.23 -13.36
N CYS A 348 21.48 -39.86 -13.12
CA CYS A 348 22.70 -39.67 -13.88
C CYS A 348 22.68 -40.52 -15.16
N THR A 349 21.99 -40.03 -16.17
CA THR A 349 21.94 -40.63 -17.50
C THR A 349 22.86 -39.88 -18.47
N LYS A 350 23.15 -40.45 -19.63
CA LYS A 350 23.91 -39.76 -20.68
C LYS A 350 23.23 -38.47 -21.14
N GLU A 351 21.91 -38.45 -21.14
CA GLU A 351 21.10 -37.29 -21.52
C GLU A 351 21.19 -36.18 -20.43
N SER A 352 20.92 -36.55 -19.18
CA SER A 352 20.97 -35.61 -18.06
C SER A 352 22.37 -35.02 -17.82
N LEU A 353 23.45 -35.80 -18.06
CA LEU A 353 24.82 -35.30 -18.05
C LEU A 353 25.05 -34.18 -19.09
N ASN A 354 24.51 -34.39 -20.33
CA ASN A 354 24.62 -33.35 -21.35
C ASN A 354 23.79 -32.11 -21.00
N GLN A 355 22.59 -32.28 -20.49
CA GLN A 355 21.76 -31.16 -19.99
C GLN A 355 22.42 -30.43 -18.85
N TYR A 356 23.01 -31.15 -17.90
CA TYR A 356 23.73 -30.58 -16.77
C TYR A 356 24.94 -29.75 -17.23
N ALA A 357 25.71 -30.25 -18.20
CA ALA A 357 26.80 -29.50 -18.82
C ALA A 357 26.32 -28.21 -19.53
N GLN A 358 25.13 -28.24 -20.17
CA GLN A 358 24.51 -27.04 -20.75
C GLN A 358 24.07 -26.03 -19.68
N VAL A 359 23.54 -26.52 -18.55
CA VAL A 359 23.21 -25.67 -17.39
C VAL A 359 24.47 -25.00 -16.86
N ILE A 360 25.55 -25.77 -16.64
CA ILE A 360 26.87 -25.22 -16.22
C ILE A 360 27.34 -24.14 -17.20
N ALA A 361 27.30 -24.40 -18.50
CA ALA A 361 27.69 -23.41 -19.52
C ALA A 361 26.82 -22.16 -19.49
N THR A 362 25.55 -22.29 -19.17
CA THR A 362 24.62 -21.17 -19.00
C THR A 362 24.93 -20.35 -17.76
N LEU A 363 25.23 -21.01 -16.64
CA LEU A 363 25.63 -20.37 -15.40
C LEU A 363 26.96 -19.62 -15.53
N ILE A 364 27.94 -20.19 -16.24
CA ILE A 364 29.23 -19.54 -16.57
C ILE A 364 28.97 -18.24 -17.35
N ARG A 365 28.13 -18.27 -18.38
CA ARG A 365 27.77 -17.09 -19.16
C ARG A 365 27.00 -16.04 -18.35
N LYS A 366 26.00 -16.48 -17.58
CA LYS A 366 25.18 -15.59 -16.75
C LYS A 366 26.02 -14.82 -15.72
N ASN A 367 27.05 -15.47 -15.17
CA ASN A 367 27.93 -14.87 -14.17
C ASN A 367 29.21 -14.25 -14.76
N ASN A 368 29.33 -14.15 -16.10
CA ASN A 368 30.50 -13.59 -16.80
C ASN A 368 31.82 -14.23 -16.37
N LEU A 369 31.86 -15.54 -16.19
CA LEU A 369 33.03 -16.30 -15.78
C LEU A 369 33.88 -16.68 -17.00
N SER A 370 35.16 -17.03 -16.77
CA SER A 370 36.05 -17.60 -17.78
C SER A 370 35.53 -18.95 -18.28
N ALA A 371 35.91 -19.36 -19.47
CA ALA A 371 35.52 -20.64 -20.03
C ALA A 371 36.12 -21.80 -19.22
N PHE A 372 35.35 -22.88 -19.04
CA PHE A 372 35.79 -24.12 -18.39
C PHE A 372 36.13 -25.16 -19.45
N ASN A 373 37.25 -25.84 -19.32
CA ASN A 373 37.54 -26.97 -20.18
C ASN A 373 36.72 -28.21 -19.82
N GLN A 374 36.73 -29.23 -20.65
CA GLN A 374 35.92 -30.43 -20.47
C GLN A 374 36.21 -31.13 -19.13
N ASP A 375 37.47 -31.19 -18.69
CA ASP A 375 37.84 -31.88 -17.45
C ASP A 375 37.46 -31.07 -16.20
N ALA A 376 37.43 -29.74 -16.31
CA ALA A 376 36.87 -28.89 -15.26
C ALA A 376 35.36 -29.10 -15.11
N VAL A 377 34.60 -29.16 -16.23
CA VAL A 377 33.17 -29.44 -16.20
C VAL A 377 32.88 -30.83 -15.59
N LYS A 378 33.67 -31.85 -15.95
CA LYS A 378 33.56 -33.18 -15.32
C LYS A 378 33.77 -33.10 -13.80
N CYS A 379 34.77 -32.34 -13.33
CA CYS A 379 35.02 -32.18 -11.90
C CYS A 379 33.85 -31.48 -11.18
N VAL A 380 33.22 -30.50 -11.81
CA VAL A 380 32.01 -29.86 -11.26
C VAL A 380 30.83 -30.85 -11.18
N ILE A 381 30.67 -31.72 -12.17
CA ILE A 381 29.64 -32.78 -12.18
C ILE A 381 29.95 -33.81 -11.06
N GLU A 382 31.20 -34.24 -10.92
CA GLU A 382 31.62 -35.13 -9.83
C GLU A 382 31.36 -34.52 -8.44
N TYR A 383 31.54 -33.21 -8.29
CA TYR A 383 31.17 -32.49 -7.07
C TYR A 383 29.69 -32.54 -6.79
N GLY A 384 28.82 -32.32 -7.82
CA GLY A 384 27.38 -32.42 -7.69
C GLY A 384 26.90 -33.83 -7.28
N MET A 385 27.53 -34.89 -7.81
CA MET A 385 27.26 -36.28 -7.39
C MET A 385 27.63 -36.51 -5.91
N ARG A 386 28.76 -35.99 -5.46
CA ARG A 386 29.17 -36.11 -4.05
C ARG A 386 28.23 -35.42 -3.09
N GLN A 387 27.58 -34.33 -3.50
CA GLN A 387 26.60 -33.65 -2.66
C GLN A 387 25.32 -34.46 -2.41
N VAL A 388 25.00 -35.39 -3.29
CA VAL A 388 23.83 -36.28 -3.18
C VAL A 388 24.23 -37.63 -2.55
N GLU A 389 25.56 -37.89 -2.37
CA GLU A 389 26.14 -39.13 -1.86
C GLU A 389 25.78 -40.40 -2.70
N ASP A 390 25.33 -40.19 -3.93
CA ASP A 390 24.93 -41.23 -4.85
C ASP A 390 25.56 -41.01 -6.22
N THR A 391 26.32 -42.01 -6.70
CA THR A 391 26.98 -41.97 -8.02
C THR A 391 26.02 -42.12 -9.16
N THR A 392 24.76 -42.50 -8.94
CA THR A 392 23.71 -42.63 -9.92
C THR A 392 22.81 -41.39 -10.02
N GLN A 393 23.06 -40.39 -9.17
CA GLN A 393 22.27 -39.18 -9.06
C GLN A 393 23.12 -37.93 -9.26
N LEU A 394 22.51 -36.85 -9.76
CA LEU A 394 23.07 -35.51 -9.93
C LEU A 394 22.30 -34.52 -9.06
N SER A 395 23.00 -33.69 -8.30
CA SER A 395 22.35 -32.64 -7.49
C SER A 395 21.66 -31.60 -8.36
N THR A 396 20.43 -31.23 -8.03
CA THR A 396 19.71 -30.09 -8.65
C THR A 396 19.95 -28.78 -7.90
N HIS A 397 20.76 -28.78 -6.83
CA HIS A 397 21.05 -27.60 -6.03
C HIS A 397 22.08 -26.70 -6.71
N MET A 398 21.58 -25.87 -7.65
CA MET A 398 22.44 -25.06 -8.53
C MET A 398 23.21 -23.96 -7.81
N HIS A 399 22.78 -23.54 -6.62
CA HIS A 399 23.45 -22.46 -5.87
C HIS A 399 24.88 -22.85 -5.47
N SER A 400 25.07 -24.03 -4.90
CA SER A 400 26.40 -24.55 -4.55
C SER A 400 27.28 -24.77 -5.77
N THR A 401 26.67 -25.17 -6.90
CA THR A 401 27.38 -25.28 -8.18
C THR A 401 27.87 -23.91 -8.67
N VAL A 402 27.05 -22.86 -8.59
CA VAL A 402 27.43 -21.49 -8.95
C VAL A 402 28.57 -20.98 -8.07
N ASP A 403 28.48 -21.20 -6.75
CA ASP A 403 29.56 -20.83 -5.81
C ASP A 403 30.89 -21.48 -6.20
N LEU A 404 30.86 -22.78 -6.52
CA LEU A 404 32.07 -23.51 -6.97
C LEU A 404 32.62 -22.94 -8.28
N LEU A 405 31.75 -22.63 -9.26
CA LEU A 405 32.18 -22.05 -10.54
C LEU A 405 32.87 -20.69 -10.34
N ILE A 406 32.27 -19.81 -9.52
CA ILE A 406 32.81 -18.47 -9.22
C ILE A 406 34.19 -18.61 -8.53
N GLU A 407 34.29 -19.50 -7.55
CA GLU A 407 35.52 -19.70 -6.83
C GLU A 407 36.63 -20.33 -7.69
N SER A 408 36.27 -21.27 -8.57
CA SER A 408 37.20 -21.88 -9.53
C SER A 408 37.77 -20.85 -10.51
N ASP A 409 36.94 -19.93 -11.01
CA ASP A 409 37.36 -18.83 -11.88
C ASP A 409 38.30 -17.87 -11.15
N TYR A 410 38.00 -17.56 -9.87
CA TYR A 410 38.89 -16.73 -9.05
C TYR A 410 40.28 -17.36 -8.91
N TRP A 411 40.36 -18.66 -8.58
CA TRP A 411 41.66 -19.32 -8.42
C TRP A 411 42.41 -19.46 -9.74
N ALA A 412 41.71 -19.73 -10.85
CA ALA A 412 42.32 -19.77 -12.17
C ALA A 412 42.96 -18.43 -12.53
N LYS A 413 42.30 -17.30 -12.31
CA LYS A 413 42.79 -15.95 -12.54
C LYS A 413 43.98 -15.59 -11.63
N LYS A 414 43.90 -15.98 -10.35
CA LYS A 414 44.92 -15.67 -9.36
C LYS A 414 46.23 -16.42 -9.63
N ASN A 415 46.16 -17.70 -9.99
CA ASN A 415 47.34 -18.53 -10.19
C ASN A 415 48.07 -18.34 -11.52
N ASN A 416 47.40 -17.83 -12.55
CA ASN A 416 47.92 -17.82 -13.92
C ASN A 416 47.87 -16.46 -14.63
N ASN A 417 47.99 -15.35 -13.91
CA ASN A 417 48.04 -13.99 -14.47
C ASN A 417 47.11 -13.76 -15.67
N SER A 418 45.78 -13.90 -15.47
CA SER A 418 44.73 -13.67 -16.49
C SER A 418 44.45 -14.85 -17.44
N LYS A 419 44.49 -16.07 -16.98
CA LYS A 419 44.11 -17.24 -17.77
C LYS A 419 42.67 -17.19 -18.25
N SER A 420 42.45 -17.45 -19.51
CA SER A 420 41.11 -17.44 -20.12
C SER A 420 40.31 -18.73 -19.98
N VAL A 421 40.90 -19.81 -19.44
CA VAL A 421 40.28 -21.14 -19.33
C VAL A 421 40.54 -21.76 -17.98
N VAL A 422 39.49 -22.13 -17.29
CA VAL A 422 39.49 -22.87 -16.01
C VAL A 422 39.75 -24.36 -16.27
N THR A 423 40.65 -24.96 -15.51
CA THR A 423 41.03 -26.37 -15.61
C THR A 423 40.54 -27.17 -14.42
N ARG A 424 40.60 -28.52 -14.51
CA ARG A 424 40.28 -29.43 -13.41
C ARG A 424 41.06 -29.09 -12.12
N ALA A 425 42.35 -28.73 -12.24
CA ALA A 425 43.17 -28.35 -11.12
C ALA A 425 42.66 -27.10 -10.35
N ASP A 426 42.12 -26.13 -11.10
CA ASP A 426 41.56 -24.90 -10.53
C ASP A 426 40.26 -25.22 -9.78
N VAL A 427 39.40 -26.09 -10.31
CA VAL A 427 38.17 -26.55 -9.66
C VAL A 427 38.51 -27.34 -8.38
N GLN A 428 39.49 -28.27 -8.47
CA GLN A 428 39.90 -29.04 -7.30
C GLN A 428 40.48 -28.13 -6.22
N LEU A 429 41.30 -27.16 -6.60
CA LEU A 429 41.81 -26.14 -5.67
C LEU A 429 40.70 -25.36 -4.97
N ALA A 430 39.64 -24.99 -5.71
CA ALA A 430 38.48 -24.33 -5.12
C ALA A 430 37.82 -25.22 -4.06
N ILE A 431 37.58 -26.50 -4.36
CA ILE A 431 37.03 -27.48 -3.44
C ILE A 431 37.92 -27.61 -2.19
N ASP A 432 39.24 -27.79 -2.39
CA ASP A 432 40.20 -27.91 -1.30
C ASP A 432 40.20 -26.66 -0.39
N LYS A 433 40.07 -25.50 -0.96
CA LYS A 433 39.96 -24.23 -0.21
C LYS A 433 38.63 -24.06 0.53
N GLN A 434 37.52 -24.55 -0.02
CA GLN A 434 36.25 -24.59 0.70
C GLN A 434 36.37 -25.48 1.93
N ILE A 435 36.92 -26.68 1.77
CA ILE A 435 37.19 -27.60 2.88
C ILE A 435 38.11 -26.95 3.92
N TYR A 436 39.24 -26.38 3.48
CA TYR A 436 40.20 -25.72 4.38
C TYR A 436 39.57 -24.60 5.22
N ARG A 437 38.67 -23.82 4.67
CA ARG A 437 37.98 -22.76 5.42
C ARG A 437 37.00 -23.29 6.45
N ALA A 438 36.43 -24.44 6.22
CA ALA A 438 35.46 -25.10 7.12
C ALA A 438 36.11 -26.06 8.15
N ASP A 439 37.38 -26.46 7.93
CA ASP A 439 38.09 -27.53 8.65
C ASP A 439 38.51 -27.21 10.09
N ARG A 440 38.34 -25.99 10.54
CA ARG A 440 38.85 -25.57 11.87
C ARG A 440 38.37 -26.47 13.01
N SER A 441 37.14 -26.92 12.98
CA SER A 441 36.58 -27.81 14.00
C SER A 441 37.22 -29.18 13.94
N ARG A 442 37.45 -29.75 12.75
CA ARG A 442 38.16 -31.01 12.53
C ARG A 442 39.62 -30.92 13.05
N ASP A 443 40.34 -29.89 12.65
CA ASP A 443 41.72 -29.68 13.03
C ASP A 443 41.89 -29.59 14.54
N ARG A 444 40.97 -28.91 15.23
CA ARG A 444 40.97 -28.82 16.69
C ARG A 444 40.75 -30.17 17.36
N ILE A 445 39.83 -30.98 16.86
CA ILE A 445 39.57 -32.32 17.36
C ILE A 445 40.80 -33.22 17.17
N TYR A 446 41.43 -33.17 16.00
CA TYR A 446 42.65 -33.94 15.73
C TYR A 446 43.83 -33.49 16.59
N ASP A 447 43.93 -32.20 16.91
CA ASP A 447 44.92 -31.71 17.84
C ASP A 447 44.71 -32.23 19.27
N GLU A 448 43.48 -32.41 19.73
CA GLU A 448 43.17 -32.99 21.02
C GLU A 448 43.55 -34.49 21.09
N ILE A 449 43.38 -35.21 19.96
CA ILE A 449 43.87 -36.58 19.84
C ILE A 449 45.42 -36.61 19.89
N LYS A 450 46.11 -35.73 19.16
CA LYS A 450 47.58 -35.62 19.15
C LYS A 450 48.14 -35.25 20.51
N LYS A 451 47.45 -34.40 21.26
CA LYS A 451 47.83 -34.00 22.62
C LYS A 451 47.54 -35.07 23.68
N GLY A 452 46.83 -36.14 23.30
CA GLY A 452 46.45 -37.21 24.24
C GLY A 452 45.29 -36.83 25.17
N THR A 453 44.57 -35.75 24.91
CA THR A 453 43.33 -35.39 25.62
C THR A 453 42.22 -36.37 25.28
N VAL A 454 42.10 -36.73 24.00
CA VAL A 454 41.25 -37.81 23.52
C VAL A 454 42.12 -39.05 23.32
N LEU A 455 41.81 -40.11 24.06
CA LEU A 455 42.61 -41.33 24.06
C LEU A 455 42.26 -42.22 22.88
N VAL A 456 43.15 -42.32 21.90
CA VAL A 456 43.07 -43.23 20.75
C VAL A 456 44.41 -43.93 20.60
N ASP A 457 44.42 -45.25 20.68
CA ASP A 457 45.64 -46.05 20.53
C ASP A 457 45.85 -46.39 19.06
N VAL A 458 46.98 -46.01 18.47
CA VAL A 458 47.25 -46.18 17.01
C VAL A 458 48.20 -47.35 16.74
N SER A 459 48.75 -48.00 17.82
CA SER A 459 49.67 -49.15 17.73
C SER A 459 49.48 -50.06 18.89
N GLY A 460 49.96 -51.34 18.77
CA GLY A 460 49.85 -52.35 19.77
C GLY A 460 48.54 -53.14 19.71
N ALA A 461 48.42 -54.09 20.67
CA ALA A 461 47.25 -54.91 20.87
C ALA A 461 46.72 -54.73 22.28
N LYS A 462 45.41 -54.52 22.45
CA LYS A 462 44.77 -54.34 23.75
C LYS A 462 43.50 -55.15 23.82
N VAL A 463 43.35 -55.98 24.85
CA VAL A 463 42.17 -56.82 25.03
C VAL A 463 40.95 -55.92 25.27
N ALA A 464 39.85 -56.28 24.68
CA ALA A 464 38.56 -55.62 24.85
C ALA A 464 38.57 -54.10 24.53
N THR A 465 39.44 -53.70 23.59
CA THR A 465 39.50 -52.27 23.14
C THR A 465 39.62 -52.22 21.61
N VAL A 466 38.77 -51.42 20.97
CA VAL A 466 38.79 -51.16 19.52
C VAL A 466 38.66 -49.68 19.26
N ASN A 467 39.19 -49.22 18.14
CA ASN A 467 38.91 -47.89 17.66
C ASN A 467 37.67 -47.92 16.75
N GLY A 468 36.61 -47.26 17.17
CA GLY A 468 35.45 -47.00 16.36
C GLY A 468 35.63 -45.70 15.56
N LEU A 469 34.83 -45.53 14.53
CA LEU A 469 34.71 -44.28 13.78
C LEU A 469 33.27 -43.78 13.87
N PHE A 470 33.10 -42.54 14.15
CA PHE A 470 31.80 -41.87 14.02
C PHE A 470 31.93 -40.63 13.16
N VAL A 471 30.87 -40.29 12.43
CA VAL A 471 30.84 -39.19 11.50
C VAL A 471 30.25 -37.96 12.19
N ILE A 472 30.91 -36.81 12.02
CA ILE A 472 30.42 -35.51 12.48
C ILE A 472 30.13 -34.67 11.26
N GLU A 473 28.92 -34.18 11.20
CA GLU A 473 28.48 -33.19 10.21
C GLU A 473 28.47 -31.79 10.86
N THR A 474 29.18 -30.85 10.27
CA THR A 474 29.19 -29.44 10.68
C THR A 474 28.94 -28.53 9.50
N GLY A 475 27.70 -28.27 9.24
CA GLY A 475 27.27 -27.35 8.17
C GLY A 475 27.64 -27.84 6.76
N ARG A 476 28.86 -27.49 6.28
CA ARG A 476 29.29 -27.82 4.91
C ARG A 476 30.31 -28.94 4.81
N ILE A 477 30.79 -29.43 5.93
CA ILE A 477 31.77 -30.51 5.95
C ILE A 477 31.33 -31.65 6.83
N GLU A 478 31.66 -32.81 6.37
CA GLU A 478 31.51 -34.10 7.06
C GLU A 478 32.88 -34.72 7.21
N PHE A 479 33.20 -35.22 8.42
CA PHE A 479 34.44 -35.88 8.66
C PHE A 479 34.30 -36.98 9.72
N ALA A 480 35.13 -38.02 9.61
CA ALA A 480 35.16 -39.09 10.58
C ALA A 480 36.06 -38.74 11.76
N GLN A 481 35.57 -39.00 12.97
CA GLN A 481 36.34 -38.90 14.20
C GLN A 481 36.58 -40.30 14.82
N PRO A 482 37.81 -40.69 15.12
CA PRO A 482 38.06 -41.91 15.84
C PRO A 482 37.70 -41.78 17.32
N ALA A 483 37.14 -42.82 17.87
CA ALA A 483 36.84 -42.94 19.30
C ALA A 483 37.27 -44.32 19.82
N ARG A 484 37.81 -44.36 21.01
CA ARG A 484 38.15 -45.62 21.66
C ARG A 484 36.91 -46.24 22.32
N ILE A 485 36.55 -47.44 21.90
CA ILE A 485 35.48 -48.25 22.48
C ILE A 485 36.16 -49.32 23.37
N THR A 486 35.79 -49.36 24.64
CA THR A 486 36.32 -50.33 25.60
C THR A 486 35.19 -51.16 26.17
N ALA A 487 35.32 -52.47 26.13
CA ALA A 487 34.39 -53.41 26.72
C ALA A 487 35.04 -54.12 27.93
N ASN A 488 34.42 -54.06 29.10
CA ASN A 488 34.86 -54.69 30.28
C ASN A 488 33.91 -55.82 30.71
N VAL A 489 34.45 -56.97 31.08
CA VAL A 489 33.64 -58.08 31.59
C VAL A 489 33.85 -58.17 33.09
N ARG A 490 32.76 -58.26 33.81
CA ARG A 490 32.75 -58.51 35.27
C ARG A 490 31.73 -59.57 35.59
N ILE A 491 31.95 -60.22 36.76
CA ILE A 491 30.95 -61.14 37.32
C ILE A 491 29.79 -60.30 37.87
N GLY A 492 28.58 -60.62 37.53
CA GLY A 492 27.38 -59.92 37.97
C GLY A 492 26.10 -60.71 37.65
N ASP A 493 24.96 -60.19 37.97
CA ASP A 493 23.67 -60.88 37.88
C ASP A 493 23.10 -60.93 36.45
N GLY A 494 23.83 -60.40 35.45
CA GLY A 494 23.43 -60.43 34.02
C GLY A 494 22.48 -59.33 33.56
N ASP A 495 22.21 -58.32 34.38
CA ASP A 495 21.37 -57.22 34.03
C ASP A 495 22.07 -56.30 33.02
N ILE A 496 21.31 -55.89 32.03
CA ILE A 496 21.73 -54.87 31.05
C ILE A 496 21.29 -53.50 31.54
N ILE A 497 22.26 -52.63 31.85
CA ILE A 497 22.03 -51.27 32.31
C ILE A 497 22.36 -50.31 31.18
N ASP A 498 21.40 -49.49 30.78
CA ASP A 498 21.58 -48.39 29.86
C ASP A 498 21.82 -47.10 30.63
N ILE A 499 23.12 -46.69 30.73
CA ILE A 499 23.50 -45.49 31.48
C ILE A 499 22.93 -44.20 30.86
N GLU A 500 22.80 -44.14 29.56
CA GLU A 500 22.25 -42.96 28.86
C GLU A 500 20.78 -42.76 29.19
N ARG A 501 20.03 -43.85 29.39
CA ARG A 501 18.64 -43.81 29.85
C ARG A 501 18.54 -43.37 31.31
N GLU A 502 19.42 -43.86 32.16
CA GLU A 502 19.42 -43.53 33.60
C GLU A 502 19.76 -42.06 33.88
N VAL A 503 20.44 -41.38 32.95
CA VAL A 503 20.82 -39.96 33.05
C VAL A 503 20.04 -39.06 32.08
N ASP A 504 18.97 -39.58 31.48
CA ASP A 504 18.10 -38.88 30.56
C ASP A 504 18.82 -38.25 29.33
N LEU A 505 19.96 -38.81 28.93
CA LEU A 505 20.72 -38.36 27.76
C LEU A 505 20.34 -39.11 26.48
N GLY A 506 19.70 -40.29 26.61
CA GLY A 506 19.29 -41.14 25.48
C GLY A 506 17.97 -40.72 24.86
N GLY A 507 17.92 -40.47 23.56
CA GLY A 507 16.67 -40.28 22.83
C GLY A 507 15.85 -41.56 22.65
N SER A 508 14.63 -41.47 22.20
CA SER A 508 13.68 -42.58 21.99
C SER A 508 14.21 -43.68 21.06
N LEU A 509 14.98 -43.33 20.04
CA LEU A 509 15.61 -44.27 19.11
C LEU A 509 16.75 -45.07 19.79
N HIS A 510 17.55 -44.42 20.62
CA HIS A 510 18.59 -45.09 21.41
C HIS A 510 17.97 -46.09 22.38
N SER A 511 16.99 -45.68 23.18
CA SER A 511 16.29 -46.56 24.12
C SER A 511 15.65 -47.76 23.44
N LYS A 512 15.03 -47.57 22.27
CA LYS A 512 14.50 -48.65 21.44
C LYS A 512 15.59 -49.60 20.96
N GLY A 513 16.73 -49.07 20.51
CA GLY A 513 17.88 -49.86 20.08
C GLY A 513 18.45 -50.75 21.21
N VAL A 514 18.60 -50.18 22.41
CA VAL A 514 19.07 -50.94 23.60
C VAL A 514 18.09 -52.03 23.98
N LEU A 515 16.78 -51.77 23.97
CA LEU A 515 15.76 -52.79 24.26
C LEU A 515 15.79 -53.96 23.23
N ILE A 516 15.92 -53.65 21.95
CA ILE A 516 16.04 -54.67 20.89
C ILE A 516 17.31 -55.50 21.08
N LEU A 517 18.44 -54.82 21.33
CA LEU A 517 19.73 -55.50 21.56
C LEU A 517 19.68 -56.39 22.80
N SER A 518 19.12 -55.90 23.90
CA SER A 518 18.94 -56.68 25.14
C SER A 518 18.11 -57.93 24.92
N SER A 519 16.98 -57.78 24.21
CA SER A 519 16.13 -58.94 23.87
C SER A 519 16.85 -59.94 22.96
N TYR A 520 17.58 -59.45 21.96
CA TYR A 520 18.34 -60.31 21.04
C TYR A 520 19.45 -61.08 21.78
N LEU A 521 20.24 -60.39 22.60
CA LEU A 521 21.31 -61.03 23.40
C LEU A 521 20.74 -62.04 24.37
N GLY A 522 19.63 -61.69 25.06
CA GLY A 522 18.95 -62.62 25.95
C GLY A 522 18.46 -63.90 25.25
N ALA A 523 17.86 -63.75 24.08
CA ALA A 523 17.31 -64.86 23.33
C ALA A 523 18.37 -65.79 22.73
N HIS A 524 19.57 -65.30 22.42
CA HIS A 524 20.61 -66.08 21.73
C HIS A 524 21.77 -66.54 22.62
N TYR A 525 22.01 -65.86 23.69
CA TYR A 525 23.24 -66.09 24.52
C TYR A 525 22.99 -66.31 26.02
N ALA A 526 21.78 -66.02 26.50
CA ALA A 526 21.44 -66.29 27.91
C ALA A 526 20.96 -67.77 28.07
N THR A 527 21.89 -68.68 28.10
CA THR A 527 21.63 -70.11 28.41
C THR A 527 22.31 -70.45 29.76
#